data_57da9c2a46b655e514430c1c617cbb09
#
_entry.id   57da9c2a46b655e514430c1c617cbb09
#
_cell.length_a   1.000
_cell.length_b   1.000
_cell.length_c   1.000
_cell.angle_alpha   90.00
_cell.angle_beta   90.00
_cell.angle_gamma   90.00
#
_symmetry.space_group_name_H-M   'P 1'
#
loop_
_entity.id
_entity.type
_entity.pdbx_description
1 polymer ?
#
loop_
_entity_poly.entity_id
_entity_poly.type
_entity_poly.pdbx_seq_one_letter_code
_entity_poly.pdbx_strand_id
1 'polypeptide(L)'
;MKKLNLSLAVCLIIAAFSGSLQAQDTNTDNHTITISIPEVALVDIEPAATKNITLGFTAPTEAGNPVTASTANNTLWLNYSSIKSVADPTRNVSVKVNALIPGIDIHVTAAAATGSGGGTLGTPAAQITLSAADQTIISGIGSAYTGNGANNGHNLTYALAAGSGPGGVAVYADLQATATTLATVTYTISDN
;
A
#
# COMPACT_ATOMS: atom_id res chain seq x y z
N MET A 1 58.68 -76.55 8.24
CA MET A 1 58.99 -75.17 7.92
C MET A 1 58.42 -74.69 6.58
N LYS A 2 57.45 -75.35 5.94
CA LYS A 2 56.84 -74.86 4.67
C LYS A 2 55.44 -74.21 4.78
N LYS A 3 54.82 -74.28 5.97
CA LYS A 3 53.46 -73.71 6.16
C LYS A 3 53.45 -72.23 6.64
N LEU A 4 54.56 -71.66 7.11
CA LEU A 4 54.66 -70.30 7.62
C LEU A 4 54.76 -69.29 6.48
N ASN A 5 55.34 -69.66 5.34
CA ASN A 5 55.54 -68.71 4.24
C ASN A 5 54.26 -68.44 3.42
N LEU A 6 53.28 -69.36 3.44
CA LEU A 6 52.07 -69.15 2.68
C LEU A 6 51.13 -68.17 3.39
N SER A 7 51.10 -68.13 4.74
CA SER A 7 50.29 -67.21 5.53
C SER A 7 50.78 -65.78 5.39
N LEU A 8 52.10 -65.57 5.34
CA LEU A 8 52.70 -64.28 5.17
C LEU A 8 52.50 -63.68 3.76
N ALA A 9 52.49 -64.54 2.73
CA ALA A 9 52.23 -64.11 1.37
C ALA A 9 50.77 -63.70 1.14
N VAL A 10 49.78 -64.31 1.81
CA VAL A 10 48.38 -63.93 1.74
C VAL A 10 48.12 -62.61 2.45
N CYS A 11 48.73 -62.38 3.58
CA CYS A 11 48.62 -61.07 4.27
C CYS A 11 49.21 -59.91 3.48
N LEU A 12 50.30 -60.14 2.74
CA LEU A 12 50.93 -59.09 1.92
C LEU A 12 50.13 -58.73 0.68
N ILE A 13 49.36 -59.71 0.10
CA ILE A 13 48.50 -59.46 -1.05
C ILE A 13 47.23 -58.68 -0.64
N ILE A 14 46.70 -58.90 0.55
CA ILE A 14 45.54 -58.11 1.05
C ILE A 14 45.92 -56.67 1.38
N ALA A 15 47.13 -56.42 1.83
CA ALA A 15 47.60 -55.06 2.10
C ALA A 15 47.88 -54.22 0.83
N ALA A 16 48.07 -54.85 -0.32
CA ALA A 16 48.31 -54.16 -1.60
C ALA A 16 47.03 -53.60 -2.27
N PHE A 17 45.83 -53.99 -1.78
CA PHE A 17 44.55 -53.52 -2.30
C PHE A 17 43.85 -52.45 -1.43
N SER A 18 44.57 -51.89 -0.45
CA SER A 18 44.08 -50.67 0.19
C SER A 18 44.29 -49.47 -0.75
N GLY A 19 43.71 -49.55 -1.91
CA GLY A 19 43.53 -48.39 -2.75
C GLY A 19 42.77 -47.34 -1.98
N SER A 20 43.35 -46.18 -1.74
CA SER A 20 42.66 -45.03 -1.23
C SER A 20 41.44 -44.80 -2.15
N LEU A 21 40.23 -45.01 -1.62
CA LEU A 21 39.00 -44.55 -2.26
C LEU A 21 39.12 -43.02 -2.26
N GLN A 22 39.71 -42.46 -3.29
CA GLN A 22 39.64 -41.05 -3.58
C GLN A 22 38.16 -40.77 -3.92
N ALA A 23 37.51 -39.95 -3.14
CA ALA A 23 36.24 -39.41 -3.55
C ALA A 23 36.47 -38.67 -4.88
N GLN A 24 35.98 -39.27 -5.97
CA GLN A 24 36.10 -38.64 -7.28
C GLN A 24 35.15 -37.48 -7.34
N ASP A 25 35.68 -36.24 -7.44
CA ASP A 25 34.87 -35.10 -7.74
C ASP A 25 34.09 -35.32 -9.04
N THR A 26 32.81 -34.99 -9.01
CA THR A 26 31.96 -34.97 -10.19
C THR A 26 32.19 -33.70 -10.99
N ASN A 27 31.82 -33.67 -12.27
CA ASN A 27 31.88 -32.48 -13.11
C ASN A 27 30.76 -31.47 -12.82
N THR A 28 29.94 -31.72 -11.77
CA THR A 28 28.86 -30.86 -11.31
C THR A 28 28.92 -30.75 -9.80
N ASP A 29 28.72 -29.54 -9.31
CA ASP A 29 28.55 -29.22 -7.90
C ASP A 29 27.36 -28.31 -7.73
N ASN A 30 26.76 -28.24 -6.52
CA ASN A 30 25.61 -27.42 -6.22
C ASN A 30 25.68 -26.88 -4.79
N HIS A 31 25.00 -25.78 -4.58
CA HIS A 31 24.82 -25.18 -3.26
C HIS A 31 23.38 -24.65 -3.13
N THR A 32 22.94 -24.44 -1.90
CA THR A 32 21.61 -23.93 -1.60
C THR A 32 21.69 -22.44 -1.26
N ILE A 33 20.80 -21.65 -1.85
CA ILE A 33 20.59 -20.25 -1.48
C ILE A 33 19.24 -20.18 -0.76
N THR A 34 19.25 -19.69 0.48
CA THR A 34 18.01 -19.42 1.24
C THR A 34 17.59 -17.98 1.03
N ILE A 35 16.35 -17.75 0.57
CA ILE A 35 15.78 -16.43 0.29
C ILE A 35 14.57 -16.24 1.18
N SER A 36 14.48 -15.05 1.83
CA SER A 36 13.32 -14.62 2.60
C SER A 36 12.82 -13.28 2.07
N ILE A 37 11.52 -13.16 1.85
CA ILE A 37 10.86 -11.93 1.40
C ILE A 37 9.81 -11.58 2.46
N PRO A 38 9.92 -10.42 3.15
CA PRO A 38 8.92 -10.01 4.13
C PRO A 38 7.63 -9.57 3.46
N GLU A 39 6.50 -9.79 4.14
CA GLU A 39 5.24 -9.15 3.81
C GLU A 39 5.29 -7.67 4.19
N VAL A 40 4.69 -6.78 3.37
CA VAL A 40 4.72 -5.32 3.58
C VAL A 40 3.33 -4.74 3.29
N ALA A 41 2.86 -3.85 4.19
CA ALA A 41 1.66 -3.04 4.01
C ALA A 41 1.91 -1.67 4.67
N LEU A 42 2.31 -0.68 3.87
CA LEU A 42 2.58 0.69 4.33
C LEU A 42 1.79 1.68 3.48
N VAL A 43 1.23 2.70 4.10
CA VAL A 43 0.50 3.79 3.44
C VAL A 43 0.93 5.13 4.04
N ASP A 44 1.02 6.16 3.18
CA ASP A 44 1.39 7.52 3.59
C ASP A 44 0.70 8.57 2.72
N ILE A 45 0.54 9.79 3.28
CA ILE A 45 0.02 10.97 2.59
C ILE A 45 1.15 11.99 2.44
N GLU A 46 1.40 12.36 1.20
CA GLU A 46 2.48 13.23 0.81
C GLU A 46 1.95 14.55 0.16
N PRO A 47 2.67 15.66 0.28
CA PRO A 47 3.93 15.83 1.03
C PRO A 47 3.70 15.90 2.55
N ALA A 48 4.45 15.13 3.34
CA ALA A 48 4.27 15.00 4.79
C ALA A 48 4.27 16.35 5.54
N ALA A 49 5.11 17.29 5.13
CA ALA A 49 5.24 18.60 5.75
C ALA A 49 4.00 19.52 5.56
N THR A 50 3.20 19.30 4.51
CA THR A 50 2.05 20.13 4.13
C THR A 50 0.78 19.33 3.90
N LYS A 51 0.66 18.14 4.52
CA LYS A 51 -0.50 17.27 4.37
C LYS A 51 -1.80 17.80 4.99
N ASN A 52 -1.71 18.80 5.85
CA ASN A 52 -2.90 19.45 6.39
C ASN A 52 -3.36 20.52 5.40
N ILE A 53 -4.57 20.36 4.86
CA ILE A 53 -5.17 21.27 3.90
C ILE A 53 -6.30 22.08 4.56
N THR A 54 -6.58 23.26 4.00
CA THR A 54 -7.70 24.10 4.40
C THR A 54 -8.66 24.25 3.24
N LEU A 55 -9.94 23.94 3.48
CA LEU A 55 -11.06 24.16 2.58
C LEU A 55 -12.12 24.95 3.33
N GLY A 56 -12.98 25.71 2.64
CA GLY A 56 -14.00 26.52 3.27
C GLY A 56 -15.08 26.98 2.31
N PHE A 57 -15.92 27.84 2.79
CA PHE A 57 -17.00 28.47 2.02
C PHE A 57 -16.88 29.99 2.05
N THR A 58 -17.28 30.62 0.95
CA THR A 58 -17.40 32.06 0.81
C THR A 58 -18.89 32.48 0.95
N ALA A 59 -19.15 33.49 1.72
CA ALA A 59 -20.48 34.06 1.84
C ALA A 59 -20.94 34.70 0.51
N PRO A 60 -22.23 34.59 0.17
CA PRO A 60 -22.76 35.28 -1.01
C PRO A 60 -22.74 36.80 -0.80
N THR A 61 -22.63 37.55 -1.89
CA THR A 61 -22.69 39.02 -1.89
C THR A 61 -24.12 39.51 -2.11
N GLU A 62 -25.02 38.67 -2.59
CA GLU A 62 -26.42 38.98 -2.85
C GLU A 62 -27.35 38.06 -2.05
N ALA A 63 -28.39 38.67 -1.46
CA ALA A 63 -29.40 37.92 -0.71
C ALA A 63 -30.12 36.90 -1.60
N GLY A 64 -30.39 35.71 -1.05
CA GLY A 64 -31.03 34.61 -1.77
C GLY A 64 -30.05 33.63 -2.43
N ASN A 65 -28.77 33.95 -2.53
CA ASN A 65 -27.74 33.05 -3.03
C ASN A 65 -27.19 32.13 -1.91
N PRO A 66 -26.78 30.88 -2.23
CA PRO A 66 -26.14 29.98 -1.27
C PRO A 66 -24.67 30.41 -1.03
N VAL A 67 -24.06 29.82 -0.01
CA VAL A 67 -22.60 29.87 0.18
C VAL A 67 -21.91 29.11 -0.95
N THR A 68 -20.70 29.53 -1.31
CA THR A 68 -19.90 28.92 -2.38
C THR A 68 -18.68 28.22 -1.78
N ALA A 69 -18.48 26.93 -2.10
CA ALA A 69 -17.29 26.19 -1.69
C ALA A 69 -16.02 26.77 -2.34
N SER A 70 -14.91 26.69 -1.63
CA SER A 70 -13.59 26.97 -2.18
C SER A 70 -13.28 26.03 -3.36
N THR A 71 -12.29 26.40 -4.16
CA THR A 71 -11.76 25.48 -5.19
C THR A 71 -11.26 24.19 -4.53
N ALA A 72 -11.41 23.08 -5.25
CA ALA A 72 -10.90 21.79 -4.81
C ALA A 72 -9.37 21.85 -4.59
N ASN A 73 -8.90 21.09 -3.59
CA ASN A 73 -7.48 20.93 -3.31
C ASN A 73 -6.98 19.61 -3.91
N ASN A 74 -5.91 19.65 -4.68
CA ASN A 74 -5.27 18.50 -5.31
C ASN A 74 -3.76 18.42 -5.04
N THR A 75 -3.31 18.95 -3.91
CA THR A 75 -1.89 19.01 -3.56
C THR A 75 -1.38 17.73 -2.89
N LEU A 76 -2.28 16.82 -2.49
CA LEU A 76 -1.93 15.61 -1.74
C LEU A 76 -1.81 14.39 -2.64
N TRP A 77 -0.97 13.46 -2.18
CA TRP A 77 -0.68 12.21 -2.86
C TRP A 77 -0.75 11.04 -1.88
N LEU A 78 -1.40 9.97 -2.29
CA LEU A 78 -1.47 8.72 -1.55
C LEU A 78 -0.35 7.81 -2.06
N ASN A 79 0.61 7.52 -1.17
CA ASN A 79 1.71 6.60 -1.43
C ASN A 79 1.54 5.32 -0.60
N TYR A 80 1.99 4.20 -1.14
CA TYR A 80 2.02 2.93 -0.42
C TYR A 80 3.09 1.98 -0.96
N SER A 81 3.46 1.02 -0.10
CA SER A 81 4.25 -0.16 -0.45
C SER A 81 3.53 -1.41 0.01
N SER A 82 3.46 -2.40 -0.85
CA SER A 82 2.77 -3.67 -0.62
C SER A 82 3.61 -4.82 -1.13
N ILE A 83 3.86 -5.82 -0.29
CA ILE A 83 4.30 -7.16 -0.69
C ILE A 83 3.24 -8.11 -0.13
N LYS A 84 2.46 -8.69 -1.02
CA LYS A 84 1.36 -9.60 -0.67
C LYS A 84 1.86 -10.97 -0.22
N SER A 85 1.05 -11.66 0.57
CA SER A 85 1.22 -13.08 0.88
C SER A 85 0.49 -13.97 -0.15
N VAL A 86 0.66 -15.28 -0.02
CA VAL A 86 -0.10 -16.26 -0.82
C VAL A 86 -1.53 -16.38 -0.30
N ALA A 87 -1.72 -16.21 1.02
CA ALA A 87 -3.04 -16.26 1.65
C ALA A 87 -3.88 -15.03 1.30
N ASP A 88 -3.23 -13.85 1.23
CA ASP A 88 -3.86 -12.56 0.98
C ASP A 88 -3.33 -11.95 -0.32
N PRO A 89 -3.88 -12.38 -1.47
CA PRO A 89 -3.32 -12.08 -2.80
C PRO A 89 -3.54 -10.64 -3.25
N THR A 90 -4.43 -9.88 -2.60
CA THR A 90 -4.70 -8.48 -2.89
C THR A 90 -4.96 -7.68 -1.62
N ARG A 91 -4.71 -6.36 -1.71
CA ARG A 91 -5.01 -5.38 -0.66
C ARG A 91 -5.87 -4.26 -1.20
N ASN A 92 -6.51 -3.56 -0.26
CA ASN A 92 -7.25 -2.34 -0.54
C ASN A 92 -6.72 -1.20 0.32
N VAL A 93 -6.83 0.04 -0.15
CA VAL A 93 -6.78 1.22 0.71
C VAL A 93 -8.19 1.69 0.94
N SER A 94 -8.57 1.83 2.20
CA SER A 94 -9.80 2.46 2.63
C SER A 94 -9.57 3.88 3.15
N VAL A 95 -10.63 4.69 3.14
CA VAL A 95 -10.65 6.06 3.66
C VAL A 95 -11.89 6.27 4.51
N LYS A 96 -11.74 7.03 5.61
CA LYS A 96 -12.85 7.52 6.45
C LYS A 96 -12.54 8.89 7.05
N VAL A 97 -13.56 9.56 7.54
CA VAL A 97 -13.43 10.77 8.37
C VAL A 97 -13.86 10.47 9.81
N ASN A 98 -13.22 11.10 10.78
CA ASN A 98 -13.52 10.88 12.21
C ASN A 98 -14.91 11.35 12.63
N ALA A 99 -15.42 12.42 12.01
CA ALA A 99 -16.75 12.98 12.28
C ALA A 99 -17.26 13.75 11.07
N LEU A 100 -18.55 13.64 10.81
CA LEU A 100 -19.23 14.43 9.77
C LEU A 100 -19.44 15.86 10.28
N ILE A 101 -19.38 16.82 9.37
CA ILE A 101 -19.69 18.24 9.64
C ILE A 101 -21.13 18.47 9.18
N PRO A 102 -22.06 18.91 10.06
CA PRO A 102 -23.43 19.13 9.68
C PRO A 102 -23.57 20.08 8.48
N GLY A 103 -24.38 19.71 7.51
CA GLY A 103 -24.63 20.50 6.32
C GLY A 103 -23.52 20.48 5.25
N ILE A 104 -22.43 19.74 5.46
CA ILE A 104 -21.27 19.71 4.55
C ILE A 104 -20.94 18.28 4.15
N ASP A 105 -20.85 18.03 2.84
CA ASP A 105 -20.21 16.85 2.30
C ASP A 105 -18.75 17.13 1.96
N ILE A 106 -17.86 16.22 2.36
CA ILE A 106 -16.45 16.21 1.97
C ILE A 106 -16.28 15.11 0.94
N HIS A 107 -15.88 15.50 -0.26
CA HIS A 107 -15.61 14.57 -1.35
C HIS A 107 -14.10 14.34 -1.48
N VAL A 108 -13.73 13.10 -1.78
CA VAL A 108 -12.36 12.74 -2.17
C VAL A 108 -12.38 11.89 -3.43
N THR A 109 -11.44 12.17 -4.33
CA THR A 109 -11.19 11.38 -5.53
C THR A 109 -9.71 11.07 -5.59
N ALA A 110 -9.35 9.80 -5.86
CA ALA A 110 -7.98 9.40 -6.17
C ALA A 110 -7.83 9.25 -7.69
N ALA A 111 -6.81 9.86 -8.26
CA ALA A 111 -6.45 9.64 -9.66
C ALA A 111 -5.76 8.28 -9.86
N ALA A 112 -5.63 7.82 -11.11
CA ALA A 112 -4.77 6.69 -11.43
C ALA A 112 -3.32 6.96 -10.96
N ALA A 113 -2.62 5.92 -10.52
CA ALA A 113 -1.24 6.08 -10.05
C ALA A 113 -0.32 6.58 -11.17
N THR A 114 0.57 7.49 -10.81
CA THR A 114 1.59 8.08 -11.69
C THR A 114 2.96 8.08 -10.99
N GLY A 115 4.01 8.47 -11.70
CA GLY A 115 5.35 8.61 -11.16
C GLY A 115 6.18 7.33 -11.29
N SER A 116 7.10 7.11 -10.36
CA SER A 116 8.13 6.06 -10.41
C SER A 116 7.71 4.70 -9.86
N GLY A 117 6.43 4.50 -9.62
CA GLY A 117 5.88 3.27 -9.06
C GLY A 117 5.98 2.05 -9.98
N GLY A 118 5.74 0.87 -9.41
CA GLY A 118 5.75 -0.40 -10.15
C GLY A 118 4.94 -1.49 -9.44
N GLY A 119 4.71 -2.57 -10.16
CA GLY A 119 3.88 -3.69 -9.69
C GLY A 119 2.39 -3.49 -10.00
N THR A 120 1.52 -4.16 -9.23
CA THR A 120 0.06 -4.05 -9.38
C THR A 120 -0.48 -2.97 -8.46
N LEU A 121 -0.59 -1.75 -8.99
CA LEU A 121 -0.94 -0.54 -8.23
C LEU A 121 -2.43 -0.41 -7.87
N GLY A 122 -3.27 -1.38 -8.25
CA GLY A 122 -4.70 -1.33 -7.97
C GLY A 122 -5.46 -0.31 -8.83
N THR A 123 -6.74 -0.17 -8.51
CA THR A 123 -7.68 0.67 -9.27
C THR A 123 -8.39 1.64 -8.33
N PRO A 124 -8.34 2.95 -8.60
CA PRO A 124 -9.10 3.94 -7.85
C PRO A 124 -10.61 3.76 -8.02
N ALA A 125 -11.34 4.00 -6.93
CA ALA A 125 -12.79 4.12 -6.98
C ALA A 125 -13.23 5.44 -7.65
N ALA A 126 -14.51 5.55 -7.98
CA ALA A 126 -15.14 6.83 -8.27
C ALA A 126 -15.06 7.77 -7.06
N GLN A 127 -15.44 9.04 -7.23
CA GLN A 127 -15.51 10.00 -6.13
C GLN A 127 -16.27 9.42 -4.93
N ILE A 128 -15.69 9.57 -3.76
CA ILE A 128 -16.26 9.15 -2.48
C ILE A 128 -16.74 10.39 -1.73
N THR A 129 -17.97 10.33 -1.21
CA THR A 129 -18.41 11.22 -0.13
C THR A 129 -17.98 10.61 1.19
N LEU A 130 -17.10 11.28 1.92
CA LEU A 130 -16.52 10.75 3.15
C LEU A 130 -17.58 10.48 4.21
N SER A 131 -17.45 9.36 4.89
CA SER A 131 -18.27 8.95 6.03
C SER A 131 -17.40 8.47 7.18
N ALA A 132 -18.01 8.20 8.33
CA ALA A 132 -17.31 7.63 9.48
C ALA A 132 -16.99 6.12 9.30
N ALA A 133 -17.57 5.46 8.31
CA ALA A 133 -17.26 4.09 7.94
C ALA A 133 -16.09 4.04 6.94
N ASP A 134 -15.31 2.98 7.00
CA ASP A 134 -14.26 2.73 6.02
C ASP A 134 -14.85 2.50 4.62
N GLN A 135 -14.36 3.23 3.63
CA GLN A 135 -14.79 3.18 2.23
C GLN A 135 -13.57 2.89 1.35
N THR A 136 -13.63 1.87 0.52
CA THR A 136 -12.50 1.51 -0.37
C THR A 136 -12.27 2.60 -1.41
N ILE A 137 -11.08 3.19 -1.41
CA ILE A 137 -10.66 4.20 -2.39
C ILE A 137 -9.71 3.64 -3.45
N ILE A 138 -8.87 2.66 -3.12
CA ILE A 138 -8.06 1.89 -4.06
C ILE A 138 -8.31 0.42 -3.81
N SER A 139 -8.61 -0.35 -4.85
CA SER A 139 -8.86 -1.79 -4.76
C SER A 139 -7.89 -2.61 -5.60
N GLY A 140 -7.66 -3.87 -5.21
CA GLY A 140 -6.90 -4.82 -6.02
C GLY A 140 -5.40 -4.54 -6.09
N ILE A 141 -4.81 -4.00 -5.02
CA ILE A 141 -3.36 -3.79 -4.92
C ILE A 141 -2.68 -5.14 -4.74
N GLY A 142 -1.73 -5.46 -5.61
CA GLY A 142 -0.85 -6.63 -5.47
C GLY A 142 0.46 -6.29 -4.77
N SER A 143 1.54 -7.01 -5.13
CA SER A 143 2.88 -6.53 -4.77
C SER A 143 3.21 -5.32 -5.64
N ALA A 144 3.42 -4.18 -4.99
CA ALA A 144 3.56 -2.88 -5.63
C ALA A 144 4.25 -1.86 -4.73
N TYR A 145 4.75 -0.82 -5.34
CA TYR A 145 5.19 0.41 -4.67
C TYR A 145 4.85 1.60 -5.57
N THR A 146 4.37 2.69 -4.98
CA THR A 146 3.94 3.88 -5.74
C THR A 146 5.09 4.84 -6.10
N GLY A 147 6.26 4.66 -5.52
CA GLY A 147 7.26 5.71 -5.36
C GLY A 147 6.95 6.54 -4.10
N ASN A 148 7.94 7.29 -3.63
CA ASN A 148 7.84 8.11 -2.43
C ASN A 148 7.69 9.59 -2.78
N GLY A 149 6.92 10.33 -1.99
CA GLY A 149 6.78 11.78 -2.08
C GLY A 149 5.68 12.24 -3.05
N ALA A 150 5.54 13.56 -3.17
CA ALA A 150 4.62 14.19 -4.10
C ALA A 150 4.94 13.84 -5.56
N ASN A 151 3.93 13.82 -6.41
CA ASN A 151 3.97 13.42 -7.82
C ASN A 151 4.24 11.92 -8.05
N ASN A 152 4.14 11.10 -6.99
CA ASN A 152 4.15 9.64 -7.07
C ASN A 152 2.87 9.08 -6.46
N GLY A 153 2.41 7.94 -6.97
CA GLY A 153 1.18 7.29 -6.53
C GLY A 153 -0.09 7.97 -7.02
N HIS A 154 -1.10 8.04 -6.18
CA HIS A 154 -2.42 8.54 -6.53
C HIS A 154 -2.60 9.98 -6.08
N ASN A 155 -2.79 10.92 -7.00
CA ASN A 155 -3.14 12.30 -6.65
C ASN A 155 -4.54 12.32 -6.04
N LEU A 156 -4.66 12.94 -4.87
CA LEU A 156 -5.92 13.10 -4.15
C LEU A 156 -6.51 14.47 -4.41
N THR A 157 -7.77 14.51 -4.83
CA THR A 157 -8.53 15.76 -4.97
C THR A 157 -9.62 15.81 -3.92
N TYR A 158 -9.59 16.82 -3.05
CA TYR A 158 -10.61 17.10 -2.05
C TYR A 158 -11.49 18.26 -2.46
N ALA A 159 -12.80 18.11 -2.30
CA ALA A 159 -13.79 19.14 -2.56
C ALA A 159 -14.86 19.17 -1.47
N LEU A 160 -15.48 20.34 -1.26
CA LEU A 160 -16.63 20.50 -0.35
C LEU A 160 -17.91 20.76 -1.15
N ALA A 161 -19.03 20.29 -0.61
CA ALA A 161 -20.36 20.70 -1.03
C ALA A 161 -21.19 21.12 0.18
N ALA A 162 -21.94 22.23 0.05
CA ALA A 162 -22.94 22.65 1.02
C ALA A 162 -24.30 22.08 0.65
N GLY A 163 -24.89 21.33 1.57
CA GLY A 163 -26.09 20.52 1.26
C GLY A 163 -25.75 19.33 0.36
N SER A 164 -26.76 18.57 -0.04
CA SER A 164 -26.58 17.39 -0.87
C SER A 164 -26.22 17.75 -2.30
N GLY A 165 -24.94 17.57 -2.66
CA GLY A 165 -24.50 17.42 -4.04
C GLY A 165 -24.80 16.02 -4.58
N PRO A 166 -24.46 15.72 -5.84
CA PRO A 166 -24.61 14.35 -6.40
C PRO A 166 -23.89 13.32 -5.52
N GLY A 167 -24.63 12.36 -4.97
CA GLY A 167 -24.11 11.36 -4.05
C GLY A 167 -23.85 11.81 -2.62
N GLY A 168 -24.19 13.06 -2.27
CA GLY A 168 -24.06 13.60 -0.94
C GLY A 168 -25.23 13.25 -0.02
N VAL A 169 -25.01 13.39 1.29
CA VAL A 169 -25.99 13.13 2.34
C VAL A 169 -26.28 14.36 3.21
N ALA A 170 -25.47 15.41 3.08
CA ALA A 170 -25.61 16.62 3.87
C ALA A 170 -26.88 17.42 3.50
N VAL A 171 -27.49 18.04 4.48
CA VAL A 171 -28.67 18.90 4.32
C VAL A 171 -28.29 20.34 4.55
N TYR A 172 -28.53 21.22 3.58
CA TYR A 172 -28.17 22.65 3.66
C TYR A 172 -28.71 23.34 4.92
N ALA A 173 -29.90 22.93 5.39
CA ALA A 173 -30.53 23.47 6.59
C ALA A 173 -29.74 23.22 7.89
N ASP A 174 -28.82 22.25 7.86
CA ASP A 174 -27.97 21.90 9.01
C ASP A 174 -26.68 22.71 9.08
N LEU A 175 -26.42 23.60 8.09
CA LEU A 175 -25.26 24.46 8.09
C LEU A 175 -25.24 25.40 9.30
N GLN A 176 -24.11 25.45 9.98
CA GLN A 176 -23.89 26.33 11.11
C GLN A 176 -22.60 27.11 10.90
N ALA A 177 -22.64 28.40 11.20
CA ALA A 177 -21.44 29.22 11.15
C ALA A 177 -20.42 28.75 12.19
N THR A 178 -19.22 28.48 11.75
CA THR A 178 -18.09 28.07 12.60
C THR A 178 -16.82 28.79 12.15
N ALA A 179 -15.98 29.17 13.10
CA ALA A 179 -14.69 29.76 12.79
C ALA A 179 -13.70 28.75 12.31
N THR A 180 -13.70 27.53 12.88
CA THR A 180 -12.80 26.44 12.53
C THR A 180 -13.41 25.12 12.98
N THR A 181 -13.44 24.15 12.08
CA THR A 181 -13.79 22.76 12.40
C THR A 181 -12.70 21.85 11.82
N LEU A 182 -12.25 20.90 12.60
CA LEU A 182 -11.24 19.93 12.17
C LEU A 182 -11.91 18.59 11.84
N ALA A 183 -11.74 18.15 10.61
CA ALA A 183 -12.06 16.80 10.18
C ALA A 183 -10.74 16.02 9.95
N THR A 184 -10.57 14.89 10.64
CA THR A 184 -9.42 14.03 10.45
C THR A 184 -9.77 12.91 9.48
N VAL A 185 -9.09 12.90 8.34
CA VAL A 185 -9.24 11.84 7.32
C VAL A 185 -8.16 10.79 7.54
N THR A 186 -8.57 9.53 7.61
CA THR A 186 -7.69 8.39 7.86
C THR A 186 -7.70 7.47 6.64
N TYR A 187 -6.51 7.11 6.19
CA TYR A 187 -6.29 6.09 5.16
C TYR A 187 -5.70 4.84 5.80
N THR A 188 -6.18 3.68 5.41
CA THR A 188 -5.72 2.39 5.91
C THR A 188 -5.50 1.43 4.75
N ILE A 189 -4.32 0.81 4.66
CA ILE A 189 -4.08 -0.32 3.76
C ILE A 189 -4.30 -1.62 4.53
N SER A 190 -5.09 -2.53 3.97
CA SER A 190 -5.44 -3.80 4.60
C SER A 190 -5.54 -4.92 3.58
N ASP A 191 -5.43 -6.15 4.05
CA ASP A 191 -5.74 -7.35 3.28
C ASP A 191 -7.21 -7.38 2.90
N ASN A 192 -7.53 -8.09 1.82
CA ASN A 192 -8.88 -8.15 1.23
C ASN A 192 -9.51 -9.53 1.43
#